data_4b5da0cb61475ef82ee0e66a3269ee2c
#
_entry.id   4b5da0cb61475ef82ee0e66a3269ee2c
#
_cell.length_a   1.000
_cell.length_b   1.000
_cell.length_c   1.000
_cell.angle_alpha   90.00
_cell.angle_beta   90.00
_cell.angle_gamma   90.00
#
_symmetry.space_group_name_H-M   'P 1'
#
loop_
_entity.id
_entity.type
_entity.pdbx_description
1 polymer ?
#
loop_
_entity_poly.entity_id
_entity_poly.type
_entity_poly.pdbx_seq_one_letter_code
_entity_poly.pdbx_strand_id
1 'polypeptide(L)'
;LTGRENVFMNGAILGLTKKEITNKFSDIVEFAGLEEFIDTPVKNYSSGMFVRLGFAVAAHVEPEVLLIDEVLSVGDESFQRKSAERIEQFRREGRTIVFVSHGLASVEQLCEQVAWIEKGELKMIGVAGEVISAYQGQSHQAARVEGELGQRWGSGEAQIVSVKLLDAANQPLEVLTTLEAAKIRVDLTSHMPIQDPVVTVRIDTLAGHPVWGSSTRRNGKSMGLIEGPASVEVSIPSVPLLEGVYDLTVAVTDHTEMSPYDHWEKRVRFEVRQYKAYDLGTIHIPAEWSISGTRGVMQGG
;
A
#
# COMPACT_ATOMS: atom_id res chain seq x y z
N LEU A 1 32.04 5.80 -22.53
CA LEU A 1 32.48 6.65 -21.41
C LEU A 1 32.61 5.82 -20.14
N THR A 2 33.61 6.13 -19.31
CA THR A 2 33.78 5.58 -17.98
C THR A 2 32.82 6.26 -16.99
N GLY A 3 32.70 5.71 -15.76
CA GLY A 3 31.95 6.35 -14.68
C GLY A 3 32.49 7.75 -14.37
N ARG A 4 33.82 7.89 -14.32
CA ARG A 4 34.51 9.17 -14.13
C ARG A 4 34.09 10.21 -15.18
N GLU A 5 34.17 9.85 -16.46
CA GLU A 5 33.76 10.73 -17.56
C GLU A 5 32.26 11.10 -17.49
N ASN A 6 31.41 10.18 -17.02
CA ASN A 6 30.00 10.44 -16.79
C ASN A 6 29.75 11.42 -15.63
N VAL A 7 30.50 11.34 -14.53
CA VAL A 7 30.43 12.34 -13.45
C VAL A 7 30.72 13.75 -13.99
N PHE A 8 31.78 13.91 -14.76
CA PHE A 8 32.13 15.21 -15.35
C PHE A 8 31.09 15.67 -16.37
N MET A 9 30.61 14.78 -17.23
CA MET A 9 29.60 15.10 -18.23
C MET A 9 28.28 15.51 -17.60
N ASN A 10 27.74 14.69 -16.71
CA ASN A 10 26.46 14.96 -16.05
C ASN A 10 26.54 16.17 -15.13
N GLY A 11 27.64 16.34 -14.37
CA GLY A 11 27.87 17.54 -13.57
C GLY A 11 27.87 18.82 -14.42
N ALA A 12 28.53 18.79 -15.60
CA ALA A 12 28.51 19.92 -16.51
C ALA A 12 27.13 20.21 -17.12
N ILE A 13 26.37 19.15 -17.46
CA ILE A 13 24.96 19.30 -17.95
C ILE A 13 24.10 19.95 -16.87
N LEU A 14 24.33 19.60 -15.60
CA LEU A 14 23.60 20.17 -14.46
C LEU A 14 24.13 21.53 -14.00
N GLY A 15 25.10 22.11 -14.72
CA GLY A 15 25.56 23.48 -14.52
C GLY A 15 26.80 23.65 -13.64
N LEU A 16 27.42 22.58 -13.18
CA LEU A 16 28.67 22.67 -12.40
C LEU A 16 29.85 22.98 -13.31
N THR A 17 30.75 23.83 -12.85
CA THR A 17 32.05 24.05 -13.48
C THR A 17 32.98 22.85 -13.27
N LYS A 18 33.97 22.69 -14.14
CA LYS A 18 34.99 21.61 -14.00
C LYS A 18 35.66 21.64 -12.66
N LYS A 19 35.94 22.82 -12.09
CA LYS A 19 36.56 22.98 -10.78
C LYS A 19 35.68 22.47 -9.65
N GLU A 20 34.38 22.80 -9.69
CA GLU A 20 33.38 22.33 -8.72
C GLU A 20 33.22 20.81 -8.78
N ILE A 21 33.11 20.24 -9.99
CA ILE A 21 33.02 18.77 -10.15
C ILE A 21 34.33 18.12 -9.58
N THR A 22 35.49 18.67 -9.89
CA THR A 22 36.75 18.12 -9.36
C THR A 22 36.77 18.12 -7.83
N ASN A 23 36.32 19.20 -7.21
CA ASN A 23 36.31 19.31 -5.74
C ASN A 23 35.29 18.34 -5.09
N LYS A 24 34.14 18.09 -5.74
CA LYS A 24 33.06 17.20 -5.24
C LYS A 24 33.23 15.74 -5.70
N PHE A 25 34.23 15.45 -6.54
CA PHE A 25 34.35 14.16 -7.23
C PHE A 25 34.43 12.98 -6.24
N SER A 26 35.29 13.07 -5.22
CA SER A 26 35.43 12.01 -4.23
C SER A 26 34.13 11.74 -3.49
N ASP A 27 33.43 12.79 -3.07
CA ASP A 27 32.18 12.70 -2.33
C ASP A 27 31.07 12.07 -3.18
N ILE A 28 31.01 12.43 -4.47
CA ILE A 28 30.06 11.84 -5.45
C ILE A 28 30.31 10.34 -5.58
N VAL A 29 31.58 9.93 -5.73
CA VAL A 29 31.96 8.53 -5.94
C VAL A 29 31.70 7.70 -4.69
N GLU A 30 32.04 8.21 -3.51
CA GLU A 30 31.79 7.58 -2.21
C GLU A 30 30.29 7.47 -1.94
N PHE A 31 29.52 8.51 -2.24
CA PHE A 31 28.06 8.46 -2.10
C PHE A 31 27.45 7.36 -2.98
N ALA A 32 27.92 7.25 -4.24
CA ALA A 32 27.47 6.21 -5.17
C ALA A 32 27.94 4.80 -4.77
N GLY A 33 29.00 4.66 -3.96
CA GLY A 33 29.65 3.39 -3.61
C GLY A 33 30.22 2.71 -4.86
N LEU A 34 30.92 3.47 -5.71
CA LEU A 34 31.45 3.00 -7.00
C LEU A 34 32.97 3.21 -7.14
N GLU A 35 33.68 3.30 -6.02
CA GLU A 35 35.12 3.59 -6.01
C GLU A 35 35.94 2.61 -6.86
N GLU A 36 35.62 1.31 -6.77
CA GLU A 36 36.30 0.25 -7.51
C GLU A 36 35.91 0.22 -9.01
N PHE A 37 34.78 0.82 -9.36
CA PHE A 37 34.17 0.74 -10.71
C PHE A 37 34.25 2.07 -11.47
N ILE A 38 34.71 3.15 -10.85
CA ILE A 38 34.61 4.50 -11.40
C ILE A 38 35.31 4.68 -12.75
N ASP A 39 36.39 3.94 -12.99
CA ASP A 39 37.12 3.97 -14.24
C ASP A 39 36.71 2.89 -15.24
N THR A 40 35.68 2.09 -14.89
CA THR A 40 35.08 1.12 -15.78
C THR A 40 34.08 1.80 -16.72
N PRO A 41 34.00 1.40 -18.02
CA PRO A 41 32.98 1.89 -18.94
C PRO A 41 31.57 1.61 -18.43
N VAL A 42 30.69 2.65 -18.44
CA VAL A 42 29.31 2.54 -17.89
C VAL A 42 28.43 1.53 -18.62
N LYS A 43 28.76 1.14 -19.86
CA LYS A 43 28.09 0.04 -20.56
C LYS A 43 28.17 -1.30 -19.83
N ASN A 44 29.14 -1.44 -18.94
CA ASN A 44 29.37 -2.63 -18.13
C ASN A 44 28.76 -2.51 -16.71
N TYR A 45 28.11 -1.38 -16.39
CA TYR A 45 27.44 -1.19 -15.13
C TYR A 45 26.12 -1.98 -15.10
N SER A 46 25.73 -2.43 -13.91
CA SER A 46 24.36 -2.85 -13.69
C SER A 46 23.43 -1.63 -13.75
N SER A 47 22.13 -1.86 -13.96
CA SER A 47 21.13 -0.77 -13.92
C SER A 47 21.18 0.01 -12.59
N GLY A 48 21.35 -0.70 -11.47
CA GLY A 48 21.50 -0.10 -10.16
C GLY A 48 22.74 0.79 -10.03
N MET A 49 23.91 0.35 -10.51
CA MET A 49 25.13 1.15 -10.51
C MET A 49 24.98 2.43 -11.33
N PHE A 50 24.35 2.32 -12.50
CA PHE A 50 24.13 3.47 -13.38
C PHE A 50 23.24 4.53 -12.72
N VAL A 51 22.12 4.10 -12.12
CA VAL A 51 21.20 5.00 -11.44
C VAL A 51 21.81 5.60 -10.18
N ARG A 52 22.55 4.81 -9.37
CA ARG A 52 23.30 5.32 -8.20
C ARG A 52 24.28 6.43 -8.58
N LEU A 53 25.02 6.25 -9.67
CA LEU A 53 25.95 7.28 -10.16
C LEU A 53 25.21 8.56 -10.57
N GLY A 54 24.12 8.43 -11.33
CA GLY A 54 23.30 9.57 -11.78
C GLY A 54 22.72 10.34 -10.60
N PHE A 55 22.13 9.64 -9.63
CA PHE A 55 21.59 10.26 -8.43
C PHE A 55 22.71 10.94 -7.58
N ALA A 56 23.85 10.28 -7.41
CA ALA A 56 24.96 10.86 -6.65
C ALA A 56 25.43 12.19 -7.25
N VAL A 57 25.54 12.30 -8.58
CA VAL A 57 25.87 13.57 -9.24
C VAL A 57 24.80 14.61 -8.95
N ALA A 58 23.53 14.29 -9.17
CA ALA A 58 22.40 15.21 -8.94
C ALA A 58 22.31 15.69 -7.48
N ALA A 59 22.55 14.80 -6.51
CA ALA A 59 22.55 15.10 -5.09
C ALA A 59 23.68 16.06 -4.66
N HIS A 60 24.76 16.19 -5.45
CA HIS A 60 25.88 17.08 -5.16
C HIS A 60 25.86 18.40 -5.95
N VAL A 61 24.84 18.61 -6.82
CA VAL A 61 24.68 19.88 -7.54
C VAL A 61 24.15 21.00 -6.64
N GLU A 62 23.48 20.65 -5.52
CA GLU A 62 22.87 21.61 -4.58
C GLU A 62 21.85 22.56 -5.28
N PRO A 63 20.84 22.04 -5.95
CA PRO A 63 19.89 22.85 -6.72
C PRO A 63 18.99 23.68 -5.79
N GLU A 64 18.48 24.82 -6.29
CA GLU A 64 17.43 25.59 -5.61
C GLU A 64 16.08 24.88 -5.66
N VAL A 65 15.82 24.15 -6.76
CA VAL A 65 14.61 23.34 -6.98
C VAL A 65 15.02 21.93 -7.38
N LEU A 66 14.60 20.95 -6.62
CA LEU A 66 14.85 19.53 -6.86
C LEU A 66 13.58 18.86 -7.38
N LEU A 67 13.65 18.26 -8.57
CA LEU A 67 12.57 17.42 -9.12
C LEU A 67 12.92 15.96 -8.91
N ILE A 68 12.08 15.22 -8.22
CA ILE A 68 12.26 13.79 -7.93
C ILE A 68 11.10 13.02 -8.51
N ASP A 69 11.39 12.05 -9.38
CA ASP A 69 10.43 11.14 -9.99
C ASP A 69 10.80 9.70 -9.61
N GLU A 70 10.09 9.09 -8.66
CA GLU A 70 10.19 7.70 -8.18
C GLU A 70 11.59 7.13 -7.87
N VAL A 71 12.65 7.91 -8.07
CA VAL A 71 14.05 7.45 -8.02
C VAL A 71 14.50 7.01 -6.61
N LEU A 72 13.71 7.29 -5.57
CA LEU A 72 14.07 6.95 -4.18
C LEU A 72 14.04 5.44 -3.86
N SER A 73 13.37 4.66 -4.67
CA SER A 73 13.29 3.20 -4.51
C SER A 73 14.38 2.43 -5.25
N VAL A 74 15.35 3.11 -5.87
CA VAL A 74 16.41 2.49 -6.68
C VAL A 74 17.68 2.26 -5.87
N GLY A 75 18.34 1.13 -6.14
CA GLY A 75 19.55 0.71 -5.44
C GLY A 75 19.27 -0.27 -4.31
N ASP A 76 20.30 -0.58 -3.55
CA ASP A 76 20.18 -1.38 -2.33
C ASP A 76 19.67 -0.54 -1.15
N GLU A 77 19.27 -1.21 -0.07
CA GLU A 77 18.70 -0.57 1.12
C GLU A 77 19.64 0.49 1.72
N SER A 78 20.97 0.27 1.65
CA SER A 78 21.95 1.21 2.16
C SER A 78 21.97 2.51 1.35
N PHE A 79 21.85 2.41 0.03
CA PHE A 79 21.79 3.56 -0.87
C PHE A 79 20.46 4.31 -0.76
N GLN A 80 19.36 3.60 -0.62
CA GLN A 80 18.03 4.20 -0.40
C GLN A 80 18.03 5.06 0.88
N ARG A 81 18.62 4.55 1.97
CA ARG A 81 18.76 5.31 3.22
C ARG A 81 19.60 6.57 3.05
N LYS A 82 20.80 6.48 2.44
CA LYS A 82 21.66 7.64 2.15
C LYS A 82 20.94 8.68 1.28
N SER A 83 20.18 8.23 0.29
CA SER A 83 19.39 9.10 -0.59
C SER A 83 18.29 9.83 0.17
N ALA A 84 17.53 9.13 1.02
CA ALA A 84 16.51 9.73 1.86
C ALA A 84 17.08 10.75 2.85
N GLU A 85 18.22 10.44 3.50
CA GLU A 85 18.93 11.36 4.39
C GLU A 85 19.38 12.64 3.65
N ARG A 86 19.83 12.51 2.40
CA ARG A 86 20.25 13.65 1.58
C ARG A 86 19.07 14.56 1.20
N ILE A 87 17.93 13.97 0.85
CA ILE A 87 16.71 14.72 0.55
C ILE A 87 16.20 15.44 1.79
N GLU A 88 16.20 14.78 2.93
CA GLU A 88 15.82 15.39 4.21
C GLU A 88 16.75 16.57 4.57
N GLN A 89 18.05 16.46 4.25
CA GLN A 89 18.97 17.58 4.40
C GLN A 89 18.56 18.76 3.52
N PHE A 90 18.24 18.56 2.23
CA PHE A 90 17.77 19.62 1.34
C PHE A 90 16.48 20.29 1.84
N ARG A 91 15.57 19.49 2.41
CA ARG A 91 14.35 20.00 3.03
C ARG A 91 14.67 20.93 4.20
N ARG A 92 15.59 20.52 5.09
CA ARG A 92 16.03 21.34 6.24
C ARG A 92 16.76 22.62 5.83
N GLU A 93 17.45 22.60 4.70
CA GLU A 93 18.09 23.76 4.10
C GLU A 93 17.09 24.72 3.43
N GLY A 94 15.78 24.40 3.44
CA GLY A 94 14.72 25.23 2.88
C GLY A 94 14.66 25.19 1.35
N ARG A 95 15.20 24.15 0.71
CA ARG A 95 15.13 24.01 -0.76
C ARG A 95 13.74 23.55 -1.20
N THR A 96 13.34 23.99 -2.38
CA THR A 96 12.08 23.55 -2.96
C THR A 96 12.23 22.14 -3.55
N ILE A 97 11.38 21.20 -3.09
CA ILE A 97 11.37 19.84 -3.60
C ILE A 97 10.01 19.56 -4.24
N VAL A 98 10.00 19.16 -5.50
CA VAL A 98 8.83 18.64 -6.21
C VAL A 98 8.99 17.13 -6.33
N PHE A 99 8.14 16.39 -5.66
CA PHE A 99 8.20 14.94 -5.57
C PHE A 99 7.01 14.31 -6.29
N VAL A 100 7.28 13.44 -7.25
CA VAL A 100 6.27 12.65 -7.98
C VAL A 100 6.41 11.20 -7.57
N SER A 101 5.34 10.61 -7.07
CA SER A 101 5.33 9.20 -6.64
C SER A 101 3.92 8.65 -6.64
N HIS A 102 3.79 7.33 -6.78
CA HIS A 102 2.57 6.58 -6.46
C HIS A 102 2.59 6.00 -5.04
N GLY A 103 3.67 6.11 -4.32
CA GLY A 103 3.77 5.70 -2.92
C GLY A 103 3.16 6.75 -2.00
N LEU A 104 1.84 6.71 -1.76
CA LEU A 104 1.12 7.73 -0.97
C LEU A 104 1.70 7.93 0.42
N ALA A 105 2.19 6.87 1.07
CA ALA A 105 2.85 6.97 2.38
C ALA A 105 4.13 7.82 2.32
N SER A 106 4.94 7.68 1.27
CA SER A 106 6.13 8.51 1.07
C SER A 106 5.77 9.96 0.76
N VAL A 107 4.68 10.18 0.00
CA VAL A 107 4.18 11.52 -0.30
C VAL A 107 3.71 12.20 1.00
N GLU A 108 2.95 11.50 1.84
CA GLU A 108 2.46 12.03 3.12
C GLU A 108 3.60 12.39 4.09
N GLN A 109 4.64 11.55 4.12
CA GLN A 109 5.79 11.77 5.00
C GLN A 109 6.70 12.91 4.54
N LEU A 110 6.89 13.07 3.23
CA LEU A 110 7.89 14.00 2.67
C LEU A 110 7.29 15.34 2.24
N CYS A 111 6.01 15.41 1.90
CA CYS A 111 5.38 16.58 1.31
C CYS A 111 4.46 17.29 2.31
N GLU A 112 4.59 18.62 2.41
CA GLU A 112 3.65 19.47 3.17
C GLU A 112 2.39 19.74 2.35
N GLN A 113 2.54 19.92 1.04
CA GLN A 113 1.46 20.14 0.09
C GLN A 113 1.51 19.10 -1.03
N VAL A 114 0.33 18.70 -1.47
CA VAL A 114 0.15 17.73 -2.56
C VAL A 114 -0.76 18.32 -3.62
N ALA A 115 -0.41 18.09 -4.89
CA ALA A 115 -1.24 18.39 -6.03
C ALA A 115 -1.71 17.06 -6.66
N TRP A 116 -3.02 16.85 -6.70
CA TRP A 116 -3.60 15.72 -7.41
C TRP A 116 -3.92 16.11 -8.84
N ILE A 117 -3.27 15.43 -9.77
CA ILE A 117 -3.44 15.64 -11.21
C ILE A 117 -4.04 14.37 -11.81
N GLU A 118 -5.13 14.52 -12.57
CA GLU A 118 -5.77 13.42 -13.28
C GLU A 118 -6.03 13.82 -14.75
N LYS A 119 -5.56 12.97 -15.67
CA LYS A 119 -5.70 13.22 -17.14
C LYS A 119 -5.23 14.61 -17.57
N GLY A 120 -4.19 15.13 -16.92
CA GLY A 120 -3.61 16.45 -17.21
C GLY A 120 -4.32 17.63 -16.55
N GLU A 121 -5.37 17.40 -15.75
CA GLU A 121 -6.11 18.43 -15.01
C GLU A 121 -5.79 18.39 -13.52
N LEU A 122 -5.57 19.57 -12.94
CA LEU A 122 -5.44 19.71 -11.50
C LEU A 122 -6.82 19.54 -10.84
N LYS A 123 -6.98 18.48 -10.07
CA LYS A 123 -8.23 18.17 -9.33
C LYS A 123 -8.27 18.80 -7.95
N MET A 124 -7.15 18.75 -7.25
CA MET A 124 -7.03 19.31 -5.90
C MET A 124 -5.58 19.69 -5.59
N ILE A 125 -5.39 20.72 -4.78
CA ILE A 125 -4.11 21.06 -4.18
C ILE A 125 -4.36 21.48 -2.73
N GLY A 126 -3.52 21.03 -1.80
CA GLY A 126 -3.67 21.32 -0.37
C GLY A 126 -2.73 20.51 0.50
N VAL A 127 -3.02 20.45 1.80
CA VAL A 127 -2.27 19.68 2.79
C VAL A 127 -2.27 18.19 2.42
N ALA A 128 -1.13 17.52 2.57
CA ALA A 128 -0.91 16.15 2.10
C ALA A 128 -2.03 15.19 2.54
N GLY A 129 -2.36 15.13 3.82
CA GLY A 129 -3.38 14.23 4.34
C GLY A 129 -4.78 14.44 3.73
N GLU A 130 -5.18 15.71 3.50
CA GLU A 130 -6.49 16.02 2.91
C GLU A 130 -6.57 15.59 1.44
N VAL A 131 -5.53 15.91 0.65
CA VAL A 131 -5.51 15.58 -0.77
C VAL A 131 -5.38 14.07 -0.98
N ILE A 132 -4.57 13.39 -0.19
CA ILE A 132 -4.41 11.94 -0.24
C ILE A 132 -5.73 11.25 0.11
N SER A 133 -6.42 11.67 1.17
CA SER A 133 -7.73 11.13 1.53
C SER A 133 -8.77 11.34 0.43
N ALA A 134 -8.80 12.53 -0.20
CA ALA A 134 -9.68 12.81 -1.32
C ALA A 134 -9.35 11.95 -2.55
N TYR A 135 -8.06 11.80 -2.88
CA TYR A 135 -7.57 10.95 -3.97
C TYR A 135 -7.97 9.48 -3.77
N GLN A 136 -7.77 8.95 -2.57
CA GLN A 136 -8.18 7.61 -2.20
C GLN A 136 -9.71 7.46 -2.29
N GLY A 137 -10.47 8.40 -1.73
CA GLY A 137 -11.93 8.39 -1.77
C GLY A 137 -12.49 8.40 -3.20
N GLN A 138 -11.92 9.17 -4.13
CA GLN A 138 -12.35 9.16 -5.53
C GLN A 138 -11.90 7.89 -6.28
N SER A 139 -10.71 7.38 -6.02
CA SER A 139 -10.27 6.08 -6.54
C SER A 139 -11.20 4.96 -6.09
N HIS A 140 -11.73 5.07 -4.87
CA HIS A 140 -12.72 4.14 -4.32
C HIS A 140 -14.09 4.26 -5.02
N GLN A 141 -14.55 5.49 -5.34
CA GLN A 141 -15.77 5.70 -6.10
C GLN A 141 -15.68 5.23 -7.55
N ALA A 142 -14.55 5.50 -8.23
CA ALA A 142 -14.30 5.02 -9.58
C ALA A 142 -14.26 3.48 -9.64
N ALA A 143 -13.65 2.83 -8.65
CA ALA A 143 -13.62 1.37 -8.54
C ALA A 143 -15.01 0.74 -8.27
N ARG A 144 -15.98 1.52 -7.76
CA ARG A 144 -17.39 1.09 -7.61
C ARG A 144 -18.15 1.14 -8.93
N VAL A 145 -17.69 1.88 -9.94
CA VAL A 145 -18.45 2.17 -11.18
C VAL A 145 -17.93 1.37 -12.39
N GLU A 146 -16.69 0.92 -12.42
CA GLU A 146 -16.11 0.20 -13.55
C GLU A 146 -16.08 -1.31 -13.34
N GLY A 147 -17.04 -2.00 -13.94
CA GLY A 147 -16.97 -3.41 -14.25
C GLY A 147 -17.46 -4.38 -13.18
N GLU A 148 -17.79 -5.59 -13.60
CA GLU A 148 -18.09 -6.71 -12.70
C GLU A 148 -16.91 -6.95 -11.76
N LEU A 149 -17.07 -6.64 -10.48
CA LEU A 149 -16.11 -6.92 -9.45
C LEU A 149 -15.80 -8.42 -9.41
N GLY A 150 -14.57 -8.79 -9.69
CA GLY A 150 -14.05 -10.14 -9.54
C GLY A 150 -14.67 -11.20 -10.45
N GLN A 151 -14.33 -12.45 -10.19
CA GLN A 151 -14.78 -13.61 -10.95
C GLN A 151 -15.76 -14.45 -10.13
N ARG A 152 -16.61 -15.22 -10.85
CA ARG A 152 -17.51 -16.20 -10.24
C ARG A 152 -17.37 -17.51 -11.01
N TRP A 153 -17.19 -18.62 -10.29
CA TRP A 153 -17.17 -19.96 -10.85
C TRP A 153 -17.62 -21.00 -9.83
N GLY A 154 -17.88 -22.19 -10.26
CA GLY A 154 -18.30 -23.33 -9.44
C GLY A 154 -19.20 -24.25 -10.21
N SER A 155 -19.53 -25.39 -9.63
CA SER A 155 -20.37 -26.42 -10.27
C SER A 155 -21.87 -26.04 -10.23
N GLY A 156 -22.27 -25.16 -9.31
CA GLY A 156 -23.62 -24.58 -9.27
C GLY A 156 -24.64 -25.30 -8.41
N GLU A 157 -24.31 -26.43 -7.75
CA GLU A 157 -25.23 -27.17 -6.88
C GLU A 157 -25.72 -26.31 -5.70
N ALA A 158 -24.83 -25.51 -5.15
CA ALA A 158 -25.17 -24.41 -4.24
C ALA A 158 -24.71 -23.08 -4.84
N GLN A 159 -25.48 -22.03 -4.62
CA GLN A 159 -25.19 -20.70 -5.17
C GLN A 159 -25.26 -19.63 -4.07
N ILE A 160 -24.30 -18.73 -4.04
CA ILE A 160 -24.30 -17.52 -3.23
C ILE A 160 -25.35 -16.56 -3.84
N VAL A 161 -26.34 -16.18 -3.05
CA VAL A 161 -27.41 -15.26 -3.44
C VAL A 161 -27.02 -13.82 -3.12
N SER A 162 -26.50 -13.61 -1.90
CA SER A 162 -26.05 -12.28 -1.48
C SER A 162 -24.97 -12.37 -0.42
N VAL A 163 -24.12 -11.32 -0.37
CA VAL A 163 -23.17 -11.10 0.70
C VAL A 163 -23.37 -9.68 1.22
N LYS A 164 -23.60 -9.54 2.52
CA LYS A 164 -23.90 -8.26 3.17
C LYS A 164 -22.96 -8.01 4.33
N LEU A 165 -22.51 -6.77 4.46
CA LEU A 165 -21.86 -6.26 5.66
C LEU A 165 -22.92 -5.62 6.54
N LEU A 166 -22.95 -5.96 7.81
CA LEU A 166 -23.97 -5.52 8.77
C LEU A 166 -23.28 -4.99 10.03
N ASP A 167 -23.93 -4.06 10.71
CA ASP A 167 -23.54 -3.62 12.04
C ASP A 167 -24.01 -4.61 13.13
N ALA A 168 -23.74 -4.28 14.39
CA ALA A 168 -24.16 -5.06 15.53
C ALA A 168 -25.71 -5.19 15.63
N ALA A 169 -26.45 -4.20 15.10
CA ALA A 169 -27.91 -4.15 15.07
C ALA A 169 -28.52 -4.79 13.81
N ASN A 170 -27.71 -5.45 12.97
CA ASN A 170 -28.08 -6.07 11.68
C ASN A 170 -28.54 -5.06 10.61
N GLN A 171 -28.11 -3.80 10.70
CA GLN A 171 -28.33 -2.82 9.65
C GLN A 171 -27.21 -2.91 8.60
N PRO A 172 -27.51 -2.76 7.31
CA PRO A 172 -26.50 -2.77 6.27
C PRO A 172 -25.44 -1.68 6.48
N LEU A 173 -24.17 -2.05 6.34
CA LEU A 173 -23.02 -1.14 6.35
C LEU A 173 -22.44 -1.04 4.95
N GLU A 174 -22.19 0.19 4.49
CA GLU A 174 -21.39 0.46 3.29
C GLU A 174 -19.91 0.66 3.62
N VAL A 175 -19.63 1.10 4.84
CA VAL A 175 -18.29 1.40 5.37
C VAL A 175 -18.17 0.77 6.74
N LEU A 176 -17.07 0.06 6.97
CA LEU A 176 -16.72 -0.45 8.30
C LEU A 176 -15.89 0.61 9.04
N THR A 177 -15.90 0.54 10.36
CA THR A 177 -15.05 1.38 11.21
C THR A 177 -14.07 0.50 11.97
N THR A 178 -12.79 0.88 11.98
CA THR A 178 -11.76 0.19 12.76
C THR A 178 -12.18 0.08 14.23
N LEU A 179 -12.02 -1.09 14.83
CA LEU A 179 -12.35 -1.47 16.21
C LEU A 179 -13.87 -1.52 16.53
N GLU A 180 -14.75 -1.19 15.62
CA GLU A 180 -16.18 -1.42 15.79
C GLU A 180 -16.59 -2.85 15.45
N ALA A 181 -17.73 -3.28 15.95
CA ALA A 181 -18.27 -4.60 15.66
C ALA A 181 -18.93 -4.61 14.28
N ALA A 182 -18.70 -5.69 13.53
CA ALA A 182 -19.37 -5.91 12.24
C ALA A 182 -19.71 -7.37 12.03
N LYS A 183 -20.57 -7.63 11.05
CA LYS A 183 -20.95 -8.98 10.65
C LYS A 183 -20.88 -9.10 9.13
N ILE A 184 -20.50 -10.27 8.66
CA ILE A 184 -20.57 -10.67 7.25
C ILE A 184 -21.64 -11.73 7.15
N ARG A 185 -22.73 -11.44 6.44
CA ARG A 185 -23.81 -12.39 6.19
C ARG A 185 -23.73 -12.87 4.74
N VAL A 186 -23.70 -14.19 4.59
CA VAL A 186 -23.71 -14.88 3.30
C VAL A 186 -25.05 -15.61 3.20
N ASP A 187 -25.91 -15.18 2.29
CA ASP A 187 -27.14 -15.89 1.94
C ASP A 187 -26.84 -16.78 0.72
N LEU A 188 -27.22 -18.03 0.80
CA LEU A 188 -27.01 -19.03 -0.27
C LEU A 188 -28.25 -19.87 -0.50
N THR A 189 -28.34 -20.54 -1.64
CA THR A 189 -29.38 -21.50 -1.95
C THR A 189 -28.80 -22.76 -2.57
N SER A 190 -29.38 -23.90 -2.27
CA SER A 190 -29.02 -25.17 -2.87
C SER A 190 -30.15 -25.67 -3.74
N HIS A 191 -29.85 -26.18 -4.92
CA HIS A 191 -30.85 -26.74 -5.87
C HIS A 191 -31.07 -28.24 -5.66
N MET A 192 -30.24 -28.87 -4.81
CA MET A 192 -30.33 -30.27 -4.45
C MET A 192 -29.82 -30.45 -3.01
N PRO A 193 -30.14 -31.57 -2.34
CA PRO A 193 -29.62 -31.86 -1.02
C PRO A 193 -28.08 -31.92 -1.04
N ILE A 194 -27.42 -31.11 -0.22
CA ILE A 194 -25.96 -31.09 -0.06
C ILE A 194 -25.61 -31.32 1.41
N GLN A 195 -24.79 -32.34 1.62
CA GLN A 195 -24.34 -32.69 2.97
C GLN A 195 -23.14 -31.82 3.37
N ASP A 196 -23.32 -31.06 4.43
CA ASP A 196 -22.31 -30.30 5.16
C ASP A 196 -21.38 -29.43 4.28
N PRO A 197 -21.92 -28.53 3.45
CA PRO A 197 -21.12 -27.62 2.65
C PRO A 197 -20.31 -26.68 3.57
N VAL A 198 -19.15 -26.25 3.07
CA VAL A 198 -18.28 -25.32 3.78
C VAL A 198 -18.37 -23.94 3.16
N VAL A 199 -18.67 -22.94 3.99
CA VAL A 199 -18.62 -21.52 3.58
C VAL A 199 -17.31 -20.93 4.06
N THR A 200 -16.56 -20.37 3.12
CA THR A 200 -15.28 -19.69 3.35
C THR A 200 -15.43 -18.20 3.04
N VAL A 201 -14.87 -17.37 3.92
CA VAL A 201 -14.79 -15.92 3.76
C VAL A 201 -13.34 -15.50 3.85
N ARG A 202 -12.87 -14.66 2.92
CA ARG A 202 -11.51 -14.12 2.89
C ARG A 202 -11.55 -12.62 2.58
N ILE A 203 -10.76 -11.84 3.29
CA ILE A 203 -10.54 -10.42 3.05
C ILE A 203 -9.15 -10.25 2.47
N ASP A 204 -9.07 -9.55 1.34
CA ASP A 204 -7.85 -9.26 0.64
C ASP A 204 -7.65 -7.73 0.53
N THR A 205 -6.40 -7.27 0.45
CA THR A 205 -6.09 -5.91 0.00
C THR A 205 -6.41 -5.76 -1.48
N LEU A 206 -6.51 -4.54 -2.00
CA LEU A 206 -6.66 -4.30 -3.45
C LEU A 206 -5.51 -4.88 -4.27
N ALA A 207 -4.30 -4.96 -3.70
CA ALA A 207 -3.14 -5.61 -4.32
C ALA A 207 -3.27 -7.15 -4.37
N GLY A 208 -4.30 -7.71 -3.75
CA GLY A 208 -4.57 -9.15 -3.74
C GLY A 208 -3.86 -9.92 -2.62
N HIS A 209 -3.27 -9.24 -1.66
CA HIS A 209 -2.68 -9.91 -0.49
C HIS A 209 -3.76 -10.28 0.51
N PRO A 210 -3.83 -11.55 0.97
CA PRO A 210 -4.80 -11.95 1.98
C PRO A 210 -4.47 -11.31 3.33
N VAL A 211 -5.47 -10.66 3.93
CA VAL A 211 -5.38 -10.05 5.26
C VAL A 211 -5.94 -11.00 6.31
N TRP A 212 -7.06 -11.63 5.99
CA TRP A 212 -7.73 -12.56 6.90
C TRP A 212 -8.62 -13.53 6.11
N GLY A 213 -8.79 -14.72 6.63
CA GLY A 213 -9.73 -15.69 6.06
C GLY A 213 -10.07 -16.80 7.06
N SER A 214 -11.31 -17.26 6.97
CA SER A 214 -11.82 -18.33 7.80
C SER A 214 -12.95 -19.09 7.10
N SER A 215 -13.29 -20.27 7.63
CA SER A 215 -14.41 -21.08 7.11
C SER A 215 -15.25 -21.65 8.25
N THR A 216 -16.48 -22.07 7.93
CA THR A 216 -17.33 -22.79 8.88
C THR A 216 -16.59 -24.00 9.46
N ARG A 217 -15.92 -24.78 8.64
CA ARG A 217 -15.14 -25.95 9.03
C ARG A 217 -14.01 -25.60 10.01
N ARG A 218 -13.21 -24.57 9.71
CA ARG A 218 -12.09 -24.14 10.59
C ARG A 218 -12.56 -23.68 11.96
N ASN A 219 -13.80 -23.22 12.05
CA ASN A 219 -14.44 -22.83 13.32
C ASN A 219 -15.27 -23.95 13.95
N GLY A 220 -15.15 -25.19 13.47
CA GLY A 220 -15.86 -26.34 14.02
C GLY A 220 -17.39 -26.24 13.85
N LYS A 221 -17.86 -25.49 12.86
CA LYS A 221 -19.28 -25.33 12.53
C LYS A 221 -19.65 -26.23 11.36
N SER A 222 -20.71 -27.02 11.54
CA SER A 222 -21.34 -27.83 10.49
C SER A 222 -22.64 -27.16 10.07
N MET A 223 -22.91 -27.17 8.79
CA MET A 223 -24.17 -26.70 8.24
C MET A 223 -25.22 -27.84 8.15
N GLY A 224 -24.76 -29.08 8.32
CA GLY A 224 -25.62 -30.25 8.13
C GLY A 224 -26.07 -30.43 6.71
N LEU A 225 -27.24 -31.06 6.52
CA LEU A 225 -27.87 -31.19 5.23
C LEU A 225 -28.61 -29.89 4.86
N ILE A 226 -28.24 -29.27 3.73
CA ILE A 226 -28.96 -28.13 3.21
C ILE A 226 -29.73 -28.49 1.93
N GLU A 227 -30.95 -27.98 1.81
CA GLU A 227 -31.79 -28.04 0.61
C GLU A 227 -32.59 -26.73 0.57
N GLY A 228 -32.42 -25.93 -0.49
CA GLY A 228 -33.03 -24.61 -0.59
C GLY A 228 -32.22 -23.51 0.10
N PRO A 229 -32.90 -22.42 0.58
CA PRO A 229 -32.25 -21.27 1.17
C PRO A 229 -31.54 -21.59 2.49
N ALA A 230 -30.32 -21.07 2.66
CA ALA A 230 -29.55 -21.14 3.90
C ALA A 230 -28.76 -19.84 4.09
N SER A 231 -28.29 -19.56 5.28
CA SER A 231 -27.43 -18.42 5.55
C SER A 231 -26.35 -18.73 6.56
N VAL A 232 -25.20 -18.08 6.40
CA VAL A 232 -24.09 -18.12 7.34
C VAL A 232 -23.77 -16.68 7.76
N GLU A 233 -23.54 -16.46 9.04
CA GLU A 233 -23.12 -15.17 9.59
C GLU A 233 -21.79 -15.30 10.31
N VAL A 234 -20.85 -14.43 9.96
CA VAL A 234 -19.56 -14.30 10.62
C VAL A 234 -19.58 -13.01 11.43
N SER A 235 -19.58 -13.13 12.75
CA SER A 235 -19.53 -11.98 13.66
C SER A 235 -18.09 -11.63 14.00
N ILE A 236 -17.72 -10.37 13.78
CA ILE A 236 -16.42 -9.80 14.11
C ILE A 236 -16.64 -8.79 15.24
N PRO A 237 -16.31 -9.13 16.50
CA PRO A 237 -16.60 -8.25 17.65
C PRO A 237 -15.86 -6.90 17.60
N SER A 238 -14.70 -6.89 16.95
CA SER A 238 -13.89 -5.70 16.75
C SER A 238 -13.14 -5.85 15.42
N VAL A 239 -13.43 -5.01 14.46
CA VAL A 239 -12.79 -5.03 13.14
C VAL A 239 -11.35 -4.56 13.27
N PRO A 240 -10.34 -5.43 13.10
CA PRO A 240 -8.94 -5.03 13.29
C PRO A 240 -8.33 -4.35 12.06
N LEU A 241 -9.11 -4.15 10.99
CA LEU A 241 -8.63 -3.54 9.75
C LEU A 241 -8.38 -2.05 9.94
N LEU A 242 -7.27 -1.56 9.41
CA LEU A 242 -6.97 -0.13 9.33
C LEU A 242 -7.62 0.48 8.09
N GLU A 243 -7.54 1.81 8.00
CA GLU A 243 -8.13 2.57 6.90
C GLU A 243 -7.66 2.05 5.54
N GLY A 244 -8.63 1.82 4.66
CA GLY A 244 -8.35 1.31 3.33
C GLY A 244 -9.56 0.71 2.64
N VAL A 245 -9.33 0.21 1.43
CA VAL A 245 -10.31 -0.55 0.67
C VAL A 245 -9.87 -1.99 0.58
N TYR A 246 -10.83 -2.86 0.76
CA TYR A 246 -10.63 -4.30 0.82
C TYR A 246 -11.61 -5.01 -0.09
N ASP A 247 -11.17 -6.13 -0.62
CA ASP A 247 -12.00 -7.05 -1.39
C ASP A 247 -12.39 -8.26 -0.54
N LEU A 248 -13.64 -8.67 -0.65
CA LEU A 248 -14.15 -9.85 0.00
C LEU A 248 -14.35 -10.97 -1.03
N THR A 249 -13.74 -12.10 -0.75
CA THR A 249 -13.92 -13.36 -1.46
C THR A 249 -14.76 -14.29 -0.61
N VAL A 250 -15.79 -14.89 -1.20
CA VAL A 250 -16.65 -15.86 -0.54
C VAL A 250 -16.77 -17.11 -1.40
N ALA A 251 -16.64 -18.28 -0.79
CA ALA A 251 -16.80 -19.54 -1.48
C ALA A 251 -17.73 -20.47 -0.71
N VAL A 252 -18.51 -21.27 -1.44
CA VAL A 252 -19.23 -22.44 -0.94
C VAL A 252 -18.64 -23.65 -1.60
N THR A 253 -18.12 -24.59 -0.81
CA THR A 253 -17.42 -25.77 -1.29
C THR A 253 -18.03 -27.04 -0.71
N ASP A 254 -17.59 -28.18 -1.20
CA ASP A 254 -17.83 -29.47 -0.58
C ASP A 254 -17.19 -29.55 0.83
N HIS A 255 -17.51 -30.58 1.58
CA HIS A 255 -16.99 -30.82 2.91
C HIS A 255 -15.46 -30.99 2.98
N THR A 256 -14.78 -31.20 1.85
CA THR A 256 -13.31 -31.32 1.75
C THR A 256 -12.61 -29.98 1.50
N GLU A 257 -13.35 -28.94 1.16
CA GLU A 257 -12.86 -27.62 0.69
C GLU A 257 -12.14 -27.67 -0.68
N MET A 258 -12.27 -28.78 -1.42
CA MET A 258 -11.55 -28.99 -2.70
C MET A 258 -12.39 -28.62 -3.93
N SER A 259 -13.72 -28.84 -3.86
CA SER A 259 -14.61 -28.64 -4.99
C SER A 259 -15.57 -27.48 -4.73
N PRO A 260 -15.41 -26.35 -5.43
CA PRO A 260 -16.29 -25.21 -5.26
C PRO A 260 -17.65 -25.46 -5.92
N TYR A 261 -18.73 -25.32 -5.15
CA TYR A 261 -20.08 -25.20 -5.69
C TYR A 261 -20.33 -23.81 -6.26
N ASP A 262 -19.84 -22.78 -5.55
CA ASP A 262 -19.87 -21.39 -6.02
C ASP A 262 -18.73 -20.59 -5.36
N HIS A 263 -18.01 -19.82 -6.15
CA HIS A 263 -16.89 -19.02 -5.70
C HIS A 263 -17.02 -17.61 -6.23
N TRP A 264 -17.14 -16.65 -5.32
CA TRP A 264 -17.14 -15.22 -5.60
C TRP A 264 -15.77 -14.64 -5.24
N GLU A 265 -14.87 -14.57 -6.16
CA GLU A 265 -13.55 -13.98 -5.93
C GLU A 265 -13.62 -12.46 -6.05
N LYS A 266 -13.34 -11.74 -4.95
CA LYS A 266 -13.27 -10.27 -4.89
C LYS A 266 -14.52 -9.55 -5.47
N ARG A 267 -15.68 -10.14 -5.30
CA ARG A 267 -16.94 -9.59 -5.84
C ARG A 267 -17.63 -8.58 -4.94
N VAL A 268 -17.22 -8.50 -3.69
CA VAL A 268 -17.72 -7.50 -2.74
C VAL A 268 -16.54 -6.64 -2.31
N ARG A 269 -16.63 -5.36 -2.58
CA ARG A 269 -15.63 -4.36 -2.16
C ARG A 269 -16.22 -3.50 -1.07
N PHE A 270 -15.40 -3.17 -0.05
CA PHE A 270 -15.82 -2.33 1.06
C PHE A 270 -14.68 -1.43 1.53
N GLU A 271 -15.06 -0.33 2.13
CA GLU A 271 -14.17 0.65 2.73
C GLU A 271 -14.11 0.45 4.24
N VAL A 272 -12.93 0.65 4.82
CA VAL A 272 -12.74 0.77 6.27
C VAL A 272 -12.25 2.18 6.57
N ARG A 273 -12.90 2.86 7.51
CA ARG A 273 -12.45 4.15 8.05
C ARG A 273 -11.78 3.94 9.38
N GLN A 274 -10.65 4.60 9.55
CA GLN A 274 -9.90 4.54 10.79
C GLN A 274 -10.57 5.41 11.86
N TYR A 275 -10.69 4.85 13.05
CA TYR A 275 -11.16 5.56 14.23
C TYR A 275 -10.38 5.11 15.45
N LYS A 276 -9.66 6.04 16.10
CA LYS A 276 -8.89 5.80 17.34
C LYS A 276 -7.74 4.76 17.26
N ALA A 277 -7.30 4.35 16.09
CA ALA A 277 -6.12 3.50 15.91
C ALA A 277 -5.09 4.26 15.06
N TYR A 278 -3.82 4.24 15.47
CA TYR A 278 -2.74 5.00 14.81
C TYR A 278 -1.61 4.08 14.34
N ASP A 279 -1.92 2.81 14.07
CA ASP A 279 -0.94 1.85 13.60
C ASP A 279 -0.62 2.05 12.12
N LEU A 280 0.53 1.55 11.69
CA LEU A 280 0.96 1.47 10.30
C LEU A 280 0.62 0.08 9.75
N GLY A 281 0.19 0.01 8.49
CA GLY A 281 -0.10 -1.26 7.81
C GLY A 281 -1.58 -1.47 7.52
N THR A 282 -2.05 -2.72 7.59
CA THR A 282 -3.42 -3.11 7.21
C THR A 282 -4.28 -3.57 8.39
N ILE A 283 -3.65 -3.86 9.53
CA ILE A 283 -4.36 -4.34 10.72
C ILE A 283 -3.87 -3.61 11.97
N HIS A 284 -4.79 -3.40 12.91
CA HIS A 284 -4.50 -2.92 14.26
C HIS A 284 -4.12 -4.10 15.16
N ILE A 285 -2.98 -3.97 15.83
CA ILE A 285 -2.55 -4.92 16.87
C ILE A 285 -2.48 -4.15 18.17
N PRO A 286 -3.34 -4.45 19.17
CA PRO A 286 -3.26 -3.83 20.47
C PRO A 286 -1.88 -4.03 21.10
N ALA A 287 -1.18 -2.94 21.39
CA ALA A 287 0.16 -2.96 21.95
C ALA A 287 0.33 -1.86 23.01
N GLU A 288 1.04 -2.18 24.07
CA GLU A 288 1.43 -1.22 25.11
C GLU A 288 2.92 -0.89 24.98
N TRP A 289 3.25 0.40 24.97
CA TRP A 289 4.62 0.88 24.89
C TRP A 289 5.13 1.31 26.26
N SER A 290 6.24 0.76 26.72
CA SER A 290 6.94 1.21 27.92
C SER A 290 8.34 1.69 27.54
N ILE A 291 8.73 2.87 28.04
CA ILE A 291 10.06 3.46 27.79
C ILE A 291 10.83 3.43 29.11
N SER A 292 11.99 2.75 29.12
CA SER A 292 12.90 2.73 30.27
C SER A 292 14.23 3.35 29.89
N GLY A 293 14.88 4.08 30.82
CA GLY A 293 16.23 4.61 30.64
C GLY A 293 16.33 6.01 30.03
N THR A 294 15.22 6.74 29.83
CA THR A 294 15.26 8.15 29.49
C THR A 294 15.65 8.99 30.72
N ARG A 295 16.84 9.61 30.71
CA ARG A 295 17.11 10.77 31.59
C ARG A 295 16.14 11.87 31.18
N GLY A 296 15.30 12.31 32.13
CA GLY A 296 14.21 13.25 31.88
C GLY A 296 14.68 14.45 31.07
N VAL A 297 13.98 14.69 29.95
CA VAL A 297 13.98 15.99 29.30
C VAL A 297 13.25 16.93 30.26
N MET A 298 13.98 17.89 30.83
CA MET A 298 13.37 18.94 31.62
C MET A 298 12.34 19.66 30.74
N GLN A 299 11.08 19.62 31.15
CA GLN A 299 10.08 20.53 30.63
C GLN A 299 10.53 21.94 31.01
N GLY A 300 11.11 22.67 30.05
CA GLY A 300 11.30 24.11 30.13
C GLY A 300 9.93 24.77 30.05
N GLY A 301 9.67 25.65 31.01
CA GLY A 301 8.45 26.35 31.23
C GLY A 301 8.01 27.33 30.12
#